data_a686b2e1bf4a472055996dbe8991dd63
#
_entry.id   a686b2e1bf4a472055996dbe8991dd63
#
_cell.length_a   1.000
_cell.length_b   1.000
_cell.length_c   1.000
_cell.angle_alpha   90.00
_cell.angle_beta   90.00
_cell.angle_gamma   90.00
#
_symmetry.space_group_name_H-M   'P 1'
#
loop_
_entity.id
_entity.type
_entity.pdbx_description
1 polymer ?
#
loop_
_entity_poly.entity_id
_entity_poly.type
_entity_poly.pdbx_seq_one_letter_code
_entity_poly.pdbx_strand_id
1 'polypeptide(L)'
;GVVGAKIMDNKENICFGGAVLDRDSANRIHVVNAGLPDREQGYEANMRHVRNTSILTGICMMVSEKHMDELEDFEEAMDGCADADLCMRSKEKGLWNVWDCFAEMYYTGKNSIDDFWNENKNWQEKWKKQIEQVDEYYHPLLKQLKKM
;
A
#
# COMPACT_ATOMS: atom_id res chain seq x y z
N GLY A 1 1.90 7.37 -12.84
CA GLY A 1 1.67 6.28 -11.90
C GLY A 1 0.41 6.50 -11.06
N VAL A 2 0.39 5.89 -9.92
CA VAL A 2 -0.75 5.93 -8.99
C VAL A 2 -0.40 6.82 -7.80
N VAL A 3 -1.35 7.63 -7.33
CA VAL A 3 -1.20 8.45 -6.12
C VAL A 3 -2.25 8.03 -5.09
N GLY A 4 -1.86 7.85 -3.85
CA GLY A 4 -2.75 7.47 -2.75
C GLY A 4 -2.61 8.37 -1.54
N ALA A 5 -3.66 8.45 -0.73
CA ALA A 5 -3.76 9.33 0.43
C ALA A 5 -3.29 8.67 1.73
N LYS A 6 -3.01 9.49 2.72
CA LYS A 6 -2.94 9.10 4.12
C LYS A 6 -4.36 8.87 4.64
N ILE A 7 -4.62 7.71 5.20
CA ILE A 7 -5.93 7.36 5.74
C ILE A 7 -5.81 7.16 7.25
N MET A 8 -6.70 7.79 8.00
CA MET A 8 -6.74 7.75 9.47
C MET A 8 -8.09 7.25 9.97
N ASP A 9 -8.13 6.76 11.19
CA ASP A 9 -9.36 6.49 11.92
C ASP A 9 -9.89 7.74 12.63
N ASN A 10 -11.03 7.62 13.29
CA ASN A 10 -11.68 8.71 14.04
C ASN A 10 -10.92 9.11 15.33
N LYS A 11 -9.84 8.40 15.68
CA LYS A 11 -8.95 8.70 16.81
C LYS A 11 -7.59 9.26 16.35
N GLU A 12 -7.51 9.62 15.07
CA GLU A 12 -6.28 10.12 14.44
C GLU A 12 -5.11 9.11 14.47
N ASN A 13 -5.43 7.81 14.42
CA ASN A 13 -4.41 6.79 14.19
C ASN A 13 -4.33 6.48 12.69
N ILE A 14 -3.13 6.22 12.22
CA ILE A 14 -2.90 5.85 10.83
C ILE A 14 -3.52 4.47 10.55
N CYS A 15 -4.45 4.43 9.62
CA CYS A 15 -4.94 3.18 9.03
C CYS A 15 -4.08 2.77 7.83
N PHE A 16 -3.68 3.76 7.02
CA PHE A 16 -2.90 3.51 5.83
C PHE A 16 -1.84 4.59 5.60
N GLY A 17 -0.58 4.18 5.64
CA GLY A 17 0.60 5.00 5.37
C GLY A 17 1.41 4.53 4.16
N GLY A 18 0.74 3.98 3.13
CA GLY A 18 1.38 3.23 2.05
C GLY A 18 1.54 1.77 2.41
N ALA A 19 1.81 0.92 1.43
CA ALA A 19 2.02 -0.49 1.65
C ALA A 19 3.14 -1.06 0.77
N VAL A 20 3.73 -2.15 1.22
CA VAL A 20 4.86 -2.82 0.60
C VAL A 20 4.62 -4.32 0.53
N LEU A 21 5.36 -5.00 -0.33
CA LEU A 21 5.33 -6.45 -0.41
C LEU A 21 5.92 -7.06 0.86
N ASP A 22 5.29 -8.11 1.35
CA ASP A 22 5.71 -8.82 2.55
C ASP A 22 5.50 -10.33 2.41
N ARG A 23 6.58 -11.06 2.18
CA ARG A 23 6.54 -12.53 2.06
C ARG A 23 6.05 -13.26 3.30
N ASP A 24 6.11 -12.60 4.46
CA ASP A 24 5.78 -13.23 5.76
C ASP A 24 4.30 -13.01 6.16
N SER A 25 3.59 -12.09 5.50
CA SER A 25 2.16 -11.90 5.75
C SER A 25 1.31 -12.84 4.90
N ALA A 26 0.11 -13.19 5.39
CA ALA A 26 -0.80 -14.11 4.70
C ALA A 26 -1.23 -13.57 3.32
N ASN A 27 -1.57 -12.29 3.24
CA ASN A 27 -1.95 -11.61 1.99
C ASN A 27 -0.76 -11.04 1.20
N ARG A 28 0.48 -11.25 1.68
CA ARG A 28 1.74 -10.76 1.08
C ARG A 28 1.89 -9.24 1.03
N ILE A 29 1.12 -8.53 1.84
CA ILE A 29 1.12 -7.05 1.91
C ILE A 29 1.33 -6.62 3.37
N HIS A 30 2.16 -5.59 3.56
CA HIS A 30 2.37 -4.94 4.85
C HIS A 30 2.04 -3.45 4.74
N VAL A 31 1.11 -2.98 5.58
CA VAL A 31 0.75 -1.56 5.67
C VAL A 31 1.76 -0.83 6.55
N VAL A 32 2.39 0.18 5.99
CA VAL A 32 3.42 0.95 6.68
C VAL A 32 2.77 1.89 7.70
N ASN A 33 3.33 1.93 8.90
CA ASN A 33 2.90 2.81 10.01
C ASN A 33 1.46 2.60 10.50
N ALA A 34 0.78 1.53 10.12
CA ALA A 34 -0.55 1.24 10.62
C ALA A 34 -0.60 1.16 12.15
N GLY A 35 -1.60 1.80 12.74
CA GLY A 35 -1.81 1.85 14.19
C GLY A 35 -1.01 2.93 14.93
N LEU A 36 -0.11 3.66 14.27
CA LEU A 36 0.59 4.79 14.89
C LEU A 36 -0.32 6.03 14.93
N PRO A 37 -0.29 6.82 16.02
CA PRO A 37 -0.94 8.13 16.06
C PRO A 37 -0.38 9.05 14.97
N ASP A 38 -1.20 9.88 14.34
CA ASP A 38 -0.77 10.81 13.28
C ASP A 38 0.28 11.83 13.77
N ARG A 39 0.29 12.13 15.06
CA ARG A 39 1.31 12.99 15.69
C ARG A 39 2.72 12.39 15.65
N GLU A 40 2.82 11.07 15.53
CA GLU A 40 4.11 10.40 15.34
C GLU A 40 4.67 10.72 13.97
N GLN A 41 5.99 10.79 13.87
CA GLN A 41 6.63 11.10 12.59
C GLN A 41 6.98 9.84 11.78
N GLY A 42 6.88 8.68 12.40
CA GLY A 42 7.37 7.43 11.83
C GLY A 42 8.91 7.36 11.80
N TYR A 43 9.43 6.27 11.25
CA TYR A 43 10.87 6.10 11.08
C TYR A 43 11.43 7.14 10.11
N GLU A 44 12.47 7.89 10.55
CA GLU A 44 13.06 8.98 9.77
C GLU A 44 12.03 10.00 9.23
N ALA A 45 11.00 10.29 10.02
CA ALA A 45 9.91 11.19 9.64
C ALA A 45 9.16 10.80 8.36
N ASN A 46 9.13 9.50 8.00
CA ASN A 46 8.53 9.02 6.76
C ASN A 46 7.02 9.28 6.65
N MET A 47 6.35 9.66 7.73
CA MET A 47 4.95 10.09 7.74
C MET A 47 4.76 11.58 7.41
N ARG A 48 5.83 12.33 7.23
CA ARG A 48 5.82 13.78 6.97
C ARG A 48 6.29 14.13 5.56
N HIS A 49 6.56 13.14 4.74
CA HIS A 49 7.05 13.33 3.37
C HIS A 49 6.21 12.54 2.36
N VAL A 50 5.96 13.16 1.22
CA VAL A 50 5.49 12.44 0.03
C VAL A 50 6.58 11.45 -0.37
N ARG A 51 6.22 10.20 -0.58
CA ARG A 51 7.19 9.14 -0.87
C ARG A 51 6.66 8.06 -1.79
N ASN A 52 7.57 7.36 -2.42
CA ASN A 52 7.23 6.19 -3.20
C ASN A 52 6.84 5.01 -2.28
N THR A 53 5.96 4.17 -2.76
CA THR A 53 5.52 2.94 -2.12
C THR A 53 5.24 1.88 -3.18
N SER A 54 5.22 0.61 -2.81
CA SER A 54 4.91 -0.44 -3.77
C SER A 54 3.43 -0.55 -4.05
N ILE A 55 2.60 -0.39 -3.02
CA ILE A 55 1.16 -0.64 -3.08
C ILE A 55 0.40 0.53 -2.46
N LEU A 56 -0.70 0.90 -3.10
CA LEU A 56 -1.70 1.85 -2.63
C LEU A 56 -3.06 1.15 -2.56
N THR A 57 -3.93 1.63 -1.69
CA THR A 57 -5.27 1.08 -1.54
C THR A 57 -6.30 1.79 -2.41
N GLY A 58 -7.18 1.02 -3.03
CA GLY A 58 -8.31 1.51 -3.81
C GLY A 58 -9.35 2.29 -3.00
N ILE A 59 -9.27 2.31 -1.65
CA ILE A 59 -10.14 3.14 -0.80
C ILE A 59 -9.98 4.62 -1.15
N CYS A 60 -8.75 5.06 -1.38
CA CYS A 60 -8.48 6.42 -1.84
C CYS A 60 -7.21 6.45 -2.68
N MET A 61 -7.37 6.33 -3.99
CA MET A 61 -6.27 6.45 -4.93
C MET A 61 -6.70 7.22 -6.18
N MET A 62 -5.73 7.81 -6.85
CA MET A 62 -5.92 8.55 -8.09
C MET A 62 -4.97 8.01 -9.15
N VAL A 63 -5.50 7.80 -10.34
CA VAL A 63 -4.75 7.40 -11.54
C VAL A 63 -5.21 8.30 -12.67
N SER A 64 -4.30 8.80 -13.51
CA SER A 64 -4.70 9.54 -14.69
C SER A 64 -5.35 8.59 -15.72
N GLU A 65 -6.31 9.08 -16.48
CA GLU A 65 -6.97 8.31 -17.55
C GLU A 65 -5.94 7.66 -18.48
N LYS A 66 -4.96 8.42 -18.94
CA LYS A 66 -3.87 7.91 -19.76
C LYS A 66 -3.15 6.70 -19.14
N HIS A 67 -2.79 6.78 -17.85
CA HIS A 67 -2.11 5.67 -17.19
C HIS A 67 -3.05 4.50 -16.95
N MET A 68 -4.34 4.74 -16.70
CA MET A 68 -5.32 3.68 -16.56
C MET A 68 -5.45 2.87 -17.86
N ASP A 69 -5.51 3.54 -19.01
CA ASP A 69 -5.49 2.91 -20.33
C ASP A 69 -4.21 2.09 -20.56
N GLU A 70 -3.06 2.63 -20.19
CA GLU A 70 -1.77 1.93 -20.30
C GLU A 70 -1.68 0.72 -19.35
N LEU A 71 -2.37 0.73 -18.22
CA LEU A 71 -2.40 -0.34 -17.23
C LEU A 71 -3.49 -1.39 -17.51
N GLU A 72 -4.32 -1.18 -18.55
CA GLU A 72 -5.37 -2.12 -18.97
C GLU A 72 -6.45 -2.40 -17.91
N ASP A 73 -6.76 -1.37 -17.09
CA ASP A 73 -7.82 -1.41 -16.08
C ASP A 73 -7.60 -2.48 -14.97
N PHE A 74 -8.61 -2.74 -14.16
CA PHE A 74 -8.58 -3.75 -13.12
C PHE A 74 -8.79 -5.15 -13.67
N GLU A 75 -8.01 -6.11 -13.21
CA GLU A 75 -8.09 -7.51 -13.61
C GLU A 75 -9.02 -8.28 -12.65
N GLU A 76 -10.12 -8.86 -13.18
CA GLU A 76 -11.12 -9.55 -12.38
C GLU A 76 -10.55 -10.75 -11.59
N ALA A 77 -9.57 -11.45 -12.15
CA ALA A 77 -8.90 -12.57 -11.48
C ALA A 77 -8.16 -12.16 -10.19
N MET A 78 -7.94 -10.86 -9.99
CA MET A 78 -7.25 -10.28 -8.84
C MET A 78 -8.23 -9.74 -7.78
N ASP A 79 -9.46 -10.20 -7.76
CA ASP A 79 -10.47 -9.77 -6.78
C ASP A 79 -9.92 -9.82 -5.33
N GLY A 80 -10.19 -8.75 -4.58
CA GLY A 80 -9.63 -8.54 -3.25
C GLY A 80 -8.16 -8.08 -3.21
N CYS A 81 -7.47 -8.04 -4.36
CA CYS A 81 -6.10 -7.51 -4.54
C CYS A 81 -5.95 -6.71 -5.84
N ALA A 82 -7.06 -6.29 -6.47
CA ALA A 82 -7.03 -5.64 -7.78
C ALA A 82 -6.26 -4.29 -7.77
N ASP A 83 -6.37 -3.53 -6.69
CA ASP A 83 -5.62 -2.29 -6.48
C ASP A 83 -4.11 -2.56 -6.29
N ALA A 84 -3.76 -3.60 -5.54
CA ALA A 84 -2.38 -4.03 -5.39
C ALA A 84 -1.79 -4.50 -6.73
N ASP A 85 -2.55 -5.26 -7.52
CA ASP A 85 -2.14 -5.70 -8.85
C ASP A 85 -1.92 -4.52 -9.81
N LEU A 86 -2.82 -3.55 -9.81
CA LEU A 86 -2.67 -2.32 -10.59
C LEU A 86 -1.38 -1.58 -10.23
N CYS A 87 -1.08 -1.45 -8.93
CA CYS A 87 0.14 -0.83 -8.45
C CYS A 87 1.40 -1.58 -8.90
N MET A 88 1.37 -2.91 -8.89
CA MET A 88 2.50 -3.72 -9.34
C MET A 88 2.72 -3.61 -10.85
N ARG A 89 1.66 -3.60 -11.66
CA ARG A 89 1.75 -3.35 -13.10
C ARG A 89 2.29 -1.95 -13.41
N SER A 90 1.88 -0.95 -12.62
CA SER A 90 2.43 0.42 -12.69
C SER A 90 3.95 0.41 -12.50
N LYS A 91 4.45 -0.30 -11.48
CA LYS A 91 5.89 -0.44 -11.23
C LYS A 91 6.62 -1.16 -12.39
N GLU A 92 6.06 -2.23 -12.94
CA GLU A 92 6.66 -2.93 -14.08
C GLU A 92 6.82 -2.04 -15.32
N LYS A 93 5.91 -1.09 -15.50
CA LYS A 93 6.00 -0.07 -16.57
C LYS A 93 6.94 1.09 -16.24
N GLY A 94 7.65 1.03 -15.12
CA GLY A 94 8.57 2.08 -14.68
C GLY A 94 7.86 3.35 -14.16
N LEU A 95 6.57 3.25 -13.83
CA LEU A 95 5.81 4.33 -13.22
C LEU A 95 5.94 4.27 -11.69
N TRP A 96 5.85 5.40 -11.04
CA TRP A 96 5.91 5.49 -9.59
C TRP A 96 4.52 5.43 -8.96
N ASN A 97 4.41 4.71 -7.86
CA ASN A 97 3.28 4.77 -6.95
C ASN A 97 3.67 5.67 -5.79
N VAL A 98 2.89 6.71 -5.56
CA VAL A 98 3.22 7.78 -4.62
C VAL A 98 2.19 7.84 -3.50
N TRP A 99 2.67 7.74 -2.27
CA TRP A 99 1.86 8.03 -1.09
C TRP A 99 2.02 9.50 -0.69
N ASP A 100 0.90 10.22 -0.65
CA ASP A 100 0.86 11.65 -0.30
C ASP A 100 0.37 11.82 1.14
N CYS A 101 1.27 12.23 2.03
CA CYS A 101 0.96 12.46 3.43
C CYS A 101 0.10 13.71 3.68
N PHE A 102 -0.01 14.61 2.71
CA PHE A 102 -0.81 15.83 2.81
C PHE A 102 -2.25 15.64 2.33
N ALA A 103 -2.51 14.60 1.55
CA ALA A 103 -3.86 14.16 1.21
C ALA A 103 -4.41 13.32 2.35
N GLU A 104 -5.16 13.92 3.24
CA GLU A 104 -5.68 13.28 4.47
C GLU A 104 -7.13 12.85 4.32
N MET A 105 -7.41 11.60 4.69
CA MET A 105 -8.75 11.00 4.65
C MET A 105 -9.06 10.31 5.96
N TYR A 106 -10.33 10.33 6.37
CA TYR A 106 -10.81 9.57 7.53
C TYR A 106 -11.61 8.36 7.07
N TYR A 107 -11.25 7.19 7.59
CA TYR A 107 -11.95 5.96 7.36
C TYR A 107 -12.87 5.65 8.54
N THR A 108 -14.17 5.56 8.28
CA THR A 108 -15.20 5.30 9.30
C THR A 108 -15.70 3.85 9.29
N GLY A 109 -15.10 2.99 8.47
CA GLY A 109 -15.42 1.57 8.41
C GLY A 109 -15.05 0.82 9.70
N LYS A 110 -15.65 -0.35 9.90
CA LYS A 110 -15.44 -1.17 11.10
C LYS A 110 -14.22 -2.09 11.01
N ASN A 111 -13.74 -2.37 9.80
CA ASN A 111 -12.61 -3.28 9.57
C ASN A 111 -11.31 -2.48 9.47
N SER A 112 -10.18 -3.12 9.77
CA SER A 112 -8.88 -2.54 9.49
C SER A 112 -8.61 -2.55 7.98
N ILE A 113 -7.73 -1.67 7.51
CA ILE A 113 -7.36 -1.64 6.07
C ILE A 113 -6.64 -2.93 5.65
N ASP A 114 -5.93 -3.59 6.55
CA ASP A 114 -5.31 -4.88 6.27
C ASP A 114 -6.35 -5.96 5.86
N ASP A 115 -7.60 -5.81 6.31
CA ASP A 115 -8.69 -6.73 5.98
C ASP A 115 -9.24 -6.53 4.55
N PHE A 116 -8.83 -5.48 3.84
CA PHE A 116 -9.27 -5.22 2.46
C PHE A 116 -8.48 -5.99 1.42
N TRP A 117 -7.31 -6.51 1.74
CA TRP A 117 -6.55 -7.39 0.87
C TRP A 117 -6.72 -8.83 1.33
N ASN A 118 -7.51 -9.57 0.57
CA ASN A 118 -7.70 -10.99 0.82
C ASN A 118 -6.48 -11.80 0.36
N GLU A 119 -6.36 -13.01 0.89
CA GLU A 119 -5.44 -13.99 0.31
C GLU A 119 -5.94 -14.39 -1.07
N ASN A 120 -5.35 -13.86 -2.12
CA ASN A 120 -5.65 -14.21 -3.50
C ASN A 120 -4.48 -15.01 -4.09
N LYS A 121 -4.73 -16.29 -4.40
CA LYS A 121 -3.68 -17.18 -4.93
C LYS A 121 -3.21 -16.75 -6.32
N ASN A 122 -4.10 -16.22 -7.17
CA ASN A 122 -3.72 -15.76 -8.50
C ASN A 122 -2.76 -14.55 -8.39
N TRP A 123 -3.06 -13.62 -7.49
CA TRP A 123 -2.19 -12.48 -7.22
C TRP A 123 -0.83 -12.92 -6.67
N GLN A 124 -0.82 -13.83 -5.69
CA GLN A 124 0.41 -14.36 -5.09
C GLN A 124 1.27 -15.11 -6.11
N GLU A 125 0.68 -15.89 -6.99
CA GLU A 125 1.41 -16.62 -8.04
C GLU A 125 1.94 -15.67 -9.11
N LYS A 126 1.12 -14.73 -9.59
CA LYS A 126 1.51 -13.72 -10.59
C LYS A 126 2.73 -12.91 -10.13
N TRP A 127 2.75 -12.50 -8.85
CA TRP A 127 3.79 -11.62 -8.29
C TRP A 127 4.79 -12.35 -7.39
N LYS A 128 4.83 -13.68 -7.43
CA LYS A 128 5.66 -14.52 -6.57
C LYS A 128 7.12 -14.09 -6.52
N LYS A 129 7.72 -13.83 -7.67
CA LYS A 129 9.12 -13.41 -7.78
C LYS A 129 9.40 -12.11 -7.04
N GLN A 130 8.52 -11.13 -7.18
CA GLN A 130 8.63 -9.82 -6.52
C GLN A 130 8.37 -9.94 -5.01
N ILE A 131 7.39 -10.74 -4.62
CA ILE A 131 7.03 -10.99 -3.20
C ILE A 131 8.19 -11.66 -2.44
N GLU A 132 8.95 -12.53 -3.06
CA GLU A 132 10.08 -13.22 -2.45
C GLU A 132 11.32 -12.32 -2.25
N GLN A 133 11.36 -11.18 -2.95
CA GLN A 133 12.43 -10.18 -2.81
C GLN A 133 12.15 -9.23 -1.64
N VAL A 134 13.20 -8.55 -1.17
CA VAL A 134 13.03 -7.43 -0.24
C VAL A 134 12.43 -6.25 -1.00
N ASP A 135 11.34 -5.69 -0.48
CA ASP A 135 10.73 -4.50 -1.08
C ASP A 135 11.69 -3.31 -1.00
N GLU A 136 11.90 -2.63 -2.12
CA GLU A 136 12.86 -1.51 -2.23
C GLU A 136 12.51 -0.30 -1.36
N TYR A 137 11.24 -0.17 -0.97
CA TYR A 137 10.76 0.97 -0.17
C TYR A 137 10.64 0.66 1.33
N TYR A 138 11.03 -0.54 1.77
CA TYR A 138 10.88 -0.92 3.17
C TYR A 138 11.96 -1.86 3.67
N HIS A 139 12.77 -1.39 4.63
CA HIS A 139 13.80 -2.23 5.22
C HIS A 139 13.20 -3.27 6.19
N PRO A 140 13.53 -4.56 6.08
CA PRO A 140 12.93 -5.62 6.91
C PRO A 140 13.10 -5.42 8.43
N LEU A 141 14.17 -4.76 8.86
CA LEU A 141 14.40 -4.47 10.29
C LEU A 141 13.34 -3.53 10.89
N LEU A 142 12.64 -2.73 10.08
CA LEU A 142 11.57 -1.85 10.57
C LEU A 142 10.40 -2.61 11.19
N LYS A 143 10.16 -3.86 10.76
CA LYS A 143 9.16 -4.74 11.39
C LYS A 143 9.54 -5.13 12.81
N GLN A 144 10.83 -5.24 13.10
CA GLN A 144 11.33 -5.64 14.43
C GLN A 144 11.21 -4.50 15.43
N LEU A 145 11.32 -3.23 14.98
CA LEU A 145 11.20 -2.07 15.85
C LEU A 145 9.79 -1.90 16.43
N LYS A 146 8.75 -2.36 15.73
CA LYS A 146 7.36 -2.35 16.24
C LYS A 146 7.10 -3.36 17.37
N LYS A 147 7.98 -4.32 17.58
CA LYS A 147 7.87 -5.34 18.65
C LYS A 147 8.62 -4.95 19.93
N MET A 148 9.32 -3.87 19.88
CA MET A 148 10.03 -3.28 21.02
C MET A 148 9.27 -2.12 21.63
#